data_e1a0182e7ab276bc5d44417c40147680
#
_entry.id   e1a0182e7ab276bc5d44417c40147680
#
_cell.length_a   1.000
_cell.length_b   1.000
_cell.length_c   1.000
_cell.angle_alpha   90.00
_cell.angle_beta   90.00
_cell.angle_gamma   90.00
#
_symmetry.space_group_name_H-M   'P 1'
#
loop_
_entity.id
_entity.type
_entity.pdbx_description
1 polymer ?
#
loop_
_entity_poly.entity_id
_entity_poly.type
_entity_poly.pdbx_seq_one_letter_code
_entity_poly.pdbx_strand_id
1 'polypeptide(L)'
;MAVLLPLAAQPPKHEVRAAWITAVYGLDWPQTRTTSPEGIRKQQAELIEILDRLKAANFNTVLFQTRTRGDVLYKSAIEPYNSILTGKVGGDPGYDPLAFAIAECHKRGMECHAWMVTIPLGNRKHVAALGKESVTKKKRAICVPYKREYFLNPGHPQTKEYLMSLVREVVERYDVDGIHFDYLRYPENAPRFPDSYDYRKYSKGRSLAQWRRDNLTEIVRYIYKGVKAMKPWVKVSTCPVGKYKDTSRYPSRGWTRFIRCSISAAIISIPLPSTGRNKVTDAKSFPVWASTSSTPAKGTGRWTRLNGRCTLSAPTVWRGRHTTV
;
A
#
# COMPACT_ATOMS: atom_id res chain seq x y z
N MET A 1 -26.77 14.92 -45.12
CA MET A 1 -25.53 14.40 -44.49
C MET A 1 -25.60 14.64 -42.99
N ALA A 2 -25.83 13.59 -42.21
CA ALA A 2 -25.85 13.69 -40.76
C ALA A 2 -24.40 13.58 -40.25
N VAL A 3 -23.90 14.66 -39.63
CA VAL A 3 -22.59 14.65 -38.96
C VAL A 3 -22.74 13.90 -37.65
N LEU A 4 -22.27 12.66 -37.59
CA LEU A 4 -22.07 11.92 -36.36
C LEU A 4 -20.92 12.55 -35.56
N LEU A 5 -21.28 13.40 -34.59
CA LEU A 5 -20.31 13.85 -33.60
C LEU A 5 -19.87 12.64 -32.78
N PRO A 6 -18.56 12.45 -32.55
CA PRO A 6 -18.09 11.36 -31.69
C PRO A 6 -18.66 11.58 -30.29
N LEU A 7 -19.36 10.58 -29.75
CA LEU A 7 -19.80 10.55 -28.37
C LEU A 7 -18.51 10.53 -27.51
N ALA A 8 -18.13 11.68 -26.99
CA ALA A 8 -17.05 11.75 -26.00
C ALA A 8 -17.48 10.88 -24.82
N ALA A 9 -16.73 9.82 -24.54
CA ALA A 9 -16.98 8.98 -23.37
C ALA A 9 -17.02 9.88 -22.14
N GLN A 10 -18.18 9.97 -21.50
CA GLN A 10 -18.30 10.73 -20.27
C GLN A 10 -17.38 10.10 -19.22
N PRO A 11 -16.59 10.90 -18.49
CA PRO A 11 -15.76 10.37 -17.41
C PRO A 11 -16.65 9.68 -16.38
N PRO A 12 -16.18 8.59 -15.75
CA PRO A 12 -16.99 7.86 -14.78
C PRO A 12 -17.43 8.80 -13.66
N LYS A 13 -18.71 8.74 -13.30
CA LYS A 13 -19.36 9.62 -12.31
C LYS A 13 -18.68 9.57 -10.93
N HIS A 14 -17.93 8.50 -10.64
CA HIS A 14 -17.21 8.27 -9.40
C HIS A 14 -15.80 7.76 -9.71
N GLU A 15 -14.92 8.65 -10.11
CA GLU A 15 -13.52 8.34 -10.33
C GLU A 15 -12.73 8.47 -9.03
N VAL A 16 -11.91 7.46 -8.70
CA VAL A 16 -10.97 7.51 -7.58
C VAL A 16 -9.62 8.02 -8.08
N ARG A 17 -9.20 9.18 -7.60
CA ARG A 17 -7.87 9.74 -7.80
C ARG A 17 -7.13 9.69 -6.47
N ALA A 18 -6.29 8.65 -6.30
CA ALA A 18 -5.65 8.35 -5.04
C ALA A 18 -4.13 8.57 -5.08
N ALA A 19 -3.58 9.04 -3.97
CA ALA A 19 -2.14 9.14 -3.75
C ALA A 19 -1.73 8.31 -2.53
N TRP A 20 -0.54 7.66 -2.60
CA TRP A 20 0.09 7.07 -1.43
C TRP A 20 0.98 8.09 -0.75
N ILE A 21 0.86 8.21 0.57
CA ILE A 21 1.78 8.97 1.41
C ILE A 21 2.54 7.94 2.24
N THR A 22 3.83 7.78 1.94
CA THR A 22 4.69 6.79 2.61
C THR A 22 5.49 7.41 3.75
N ALA A 23 5.57 6.67 4.86
CA ALA A 23 6.42 7.03 5.99
C ALA A 23 7.77 6.28 5.98
N VAL A 24 7.91 5.24 5.16
CA VAL A 24 9.16 4.46 5.07
C VAL A 24 10.31 5.37 4.72
N TYR A 25 11.34 5.38 5.58
CA TYR A 25 12.55 6.24 5.48
C TYR A 25 12.27 7.75 5.47
N GLY A 26 11.05 8.19 5.75
CA GLY A 26 10.65 9.58 5.63
C GLY A 26 10.61 10.08 4.19
N LEU A 27 10.27 9.21 3.21
CA LEU A 27 10.29 9.58 1.80
C LEU A 27 9.28 10.69 1.48
N ASP A 28 8.07 10.59 2.02
CA ASP A 28 7.06 11.62 1.84
C ASP A 28 6.81 12.37 3.15
N TRP A 29 6.51 11.65 4.24
CA TRP A 29 6.18 12.21 5.53
C TRP A 29 6.46 11.20 6.67
N PRO A 30 6.91 11.66 7.87
CA PRO A 30 7.36 13.01 8.19
C PRO A 30 8.83 13.24 7.79
N GLN A 31 9.17 14.48 7.48
CA GLN A 31 10.56 14.91 7.31
C GLN A 31 11.21 15.28 8.66
N THR A 32 10.40 15.79 9.57
CA THR A 32 10.82 16.18 10.93
C THR A 32 10.59 15.03 11.91
N ARG A 33 11.62 14.66 12.68
CA ARG A 33 11.53 13.66 13.77
C ARG A 33 11.65 14.40 15.09
N THR A 34 10.62 14.31 15.94
CA THR A 34 10.56 15.17 17.13
C THR A 34 9.60 14.67 18.19
N THR A 35 9.81 15.18 19.41
CA THR A 35 8.86 15.12 20.52
C THR A 35 8.56 16.51 21.08
N SER A 36 9.20 17.57 20.53
CA SER A 36 8.96 18.93 20.99
C SER A 36 7.65 19.49 20.41
N PRO A 37 6.93 20.36 21.15
CA PRO A 37 5.70 20.97 20.66
C PRO A 37 5.86 21.73 19.34
N GLU A 38 6.97 22.42 19.15
CA GLU A 38 7.29 23.14 17.91
C GLU A 38 7.53 22.16 16.75
N GLY A 39 8.32 21.13 16.97
CA GLY A 39 8.57 20.11 15.97
C GLY A 39 7.30 19.33 15.60
N ILE A 40 6.39 19.08 16.55
CA ILE A 40 5.08 18.48 16.28
C ILE A 40 4.27 19.38 15.34
N ARG A 41 4.19 20.68 15.62
CA ARG A 41 3.52 21.65 14.72
C ARG A 41 4.14 21.63 13.31
N LYS A 42 5.47 21.55 13.23
CA LYS A 42 6.17 21.44 11.93
C LYS A 42 5.81 20.14 11.22
N GLN A 43 5.82 19.02 11.91
CA GLN A 43 5.45 17.71 11.36
C GLN A 43 4.01 17.69 10.85
N GLN A 44 3.09 18.33 11.57
CA GLN A 44 1.70 18.52 11.17
C GLN A 44 1.58 19.43 9.94
N ALA A 45 2.32 20.54 9.90
CA ALA A 45 2.34 21.46 8.76
C ALA A 45 2.87 20.79 7.48
N GLU A 46 3.89 19.93 7.58
CA GLU A 46 4.39 19.13 6.45
C GLU A 46 3.29 18.26 5.82
N LEU A 47 2.44 17.62 6.64
CA LEU A 47 1.33 16.82 6.13
C LEU A 47 0.24 17.68 5.51
N ILE A 48 -0.10 18.79 6.14
CA ILE A 48 -1.08 19.77 5.62
C ILE A 48 -0.67 20.25 4.23
N GLU A 49 0.60 20.62 4.04
CA GLU A 49 1.12 21.06 2.74
C GLU A 49 0.96 19.97 1.66
N ILE A 50 1.29 18.72 1.99
CA ILE A 50 1.10 17.59 1.07
C ILE A 50 -0.37 17.47 0.68
N LEU A 51 -1.28 17.49 1.65
CA LEU A 51 -2.72 17.33 1.42
C LEU A 51 -3.30 18.50 0.61
N ASP A 52 -2.86 19.73 0.85
CA ASP A 52 -3.29 20.91 0.08
C ASP A 52 -2.86 20.79 -1.39
N ARG A 53 -1.63 20.35 -1.64
CA ARG A 53 -1.14 20.11 -3.01
C ARG A 53 -1.91 18.99 -3.72
N LEU A 54 -2.21 17.90 -3.01
CA LEU A 54 -3.03 16.81 -3.54
C LEU A 54 -4.45 17.30 -3.88
N LYS A 55 -5.06 18.10 -3.00
CA LYS A 55 -6.38 18.68 -3.23
C LYS A 55 -6.38 19.62 -4.44
N ALA A 56 -5.38 20.50 -4.55
CA ALA A 56 -5.21 21.40 -5.69
C ALA A 56 -5.05 20.65 -7.02
N ALA A 57 -4.45 19.44 -6.98
CA ALA A 57 -4.33 18.53 -8.11
C ALA A 57 -5.56 17.62 -8.31
N ASN A 58 -6.70 17.92 -7.67
CA ASN A 58 -7.95 17.18 -7.75
C ASN A 58 -7.88 15.71 -7.26
N PHE A 59 -6.96 15.36 -6.37
CA PHE A 59 -7.01 14.07 -5.69
C PHE A 59 -8.19 14.05 -4.69
N ASN A 60 -8.81 12.89 -4.55
CA ASN A 60 -9.98 12.70 -3.68
C ASN A 60 -9.80 11.56 -2.67
N THR A 61 -8.67 10.88 -2.69
CA THR A 61 -8.37 9.75 -1.80
C THR A 61 -6.89 9.74 -1.45
N VAL A 62 -6.59 9.52 -0.18
CA VAL A 62 -5.22 9.36 0.34
C VAL A 62 -5.08 7.97 0.94
N LEU A 63 -4.01 7.27 0.55
CA LEU A 63 -3.58 6.02 1.16
C LEU A 63 -2.45 6.37 2.14
N PHE A 64 -2.80 6.61 3.40
CA PHE A 64 -1.87 7.05 4.44
C PHE A 64 -1.20 5.84 5.10
N GLN A 65 0.13 5.76 5.05
CA GLN A 65 0.85 4.62 5.62
C GLN A 65 0.75 4.61 7.14
N THR A 66 -0.07 3.70 7.67
CA THR A 66 -0.33 3.56 9.10
C THR A 66 0.49 2.46 9.77
N ARG A 67 0.87 1.43 9.00
CA ARG A 67 1.72 0.34 9.45
C ARG A 67 2.84 0.10 8.46
N THR A 68 4.07 0.03 8.95
CA THR A 68 5.24 -0.20 8.11
C THR A 68 5.73 -1.65 8.22
N ARG A 69 6.52 -2.02 9.22
CA ARG A 69 7.13 -3.36 9.36
C ARG A 69 7.08 -3.88 10.80
N GLY A 70 5.88 -4.03 11.34
CA GLY A 70 5.68 -4.42 12.74
C GLY A 70 5.77 -3.23 13.69
N ASP A 71 5.54 -2.06 13.17
CA ASP A 71 5.42 -0.79 13.86
C ASP A 71 4.43 0.13 13.12
N VAL A 72 3.89 1.11 13.82
CA VAL A 72 2.72 1.86 13.39
C VAL A 72 2.88 3.38 13.55
N LEU A 73 2.02 4.13 12.86
CA LEU A 73 1.91 5.59 12.93
C LEU A 73 0.55 6.02 13.53
N TYR A 74 0.06 5.27 14.50
CA TYR A 74 -1.13 5.58 15.26
C TYR A 74 -0.99 5.03 16.68
N LYS A 75 -1.81 5.49 17.61
CA LYS A 75 -1.77 5.00 18.99
C LYS A 75 -2.30 3.57 19.04
N SER A 76 -1.40 2.58 19.10
CA SER A 76 -1.72 1.15 19.11
C SER A 76 -1.39 0.51 20.45
N ALA A 77 -2.23 -0.45 20.87
CA ALA A 77 -1.95 -1.34 21.99
C ALA A 77 -1.19 -2.61 21.57
N ILE A 78 -1.03 -2.85 20.26
CA ILE A 78 -0.51 -4.09 19.70
C ILE A 78 0.94 -3.94 19.23
N GLU A 79 1.21 -2.93 18.41
CA GLU A 79 2.54 -2.64 17.86
C GLU A 79 3.04 -1.26 18.28
N PRO A 80 4.37 -1.07 18.45
CA PRO A 80 4.94 0.20 18.91
C PRO A 80 4.91 1.27 17.82
N TYR A 81 5.00 2.54 18.22
CA TYR A 81 5.21 3.62 17.29
C TYR A 81 6.49 3.45 16.47
N ASN A 82 6.42 3.79 15.19
CA ASN A 82 7.59 3.84 14.31
C ASN A 82 8.53 4.98 14.73
N SER A 83 9.83 4.68 14.73
CA SER A 83 10.88 5.66 15.08
C SER A 83 10.95 6.86 14.14
N ILE A 84 10.30 6.82 12.98
CA ILE A 84 10.28 7.94 12.04
C ILE A 84 9.62 9.18 12.64
N LEU A 85 8.69 9.00 13.56
CA LEU A 85 7.97 10.09 14.22
C LEU A 85 8.87 10.88 15.18
N THR A 86 9.62 10.17 16.02
CA THR A 86 10.35 10.76 17.14
C THR A 86 11.87 10.57 17.11
N GLY A 87 12.37 9.73 16.20
CA GLY A 87 13.75 9.25 16.21
C GLY A 87 13.99 8.04 17.12
N LYS A 88 13.03 7.69 18.00
CA LYS A 88 13.11 6.58 18.95
C LYS A 88 12.01 5.57 18.67
N VAL A 89 12.35 4.28 18.63
CA VAL A 89 11.39 3.18 18.50
C VAL A 89 10.42 3.19 19.68
N GLY A 90 9.12 3.14 19.40
CA GLY A 90 8.06 3.19 20.42
C GLY A 90 7.93 4.53 21.14
N GLY A 91 8.69 5.56 20.71
CA GLY A 91 8.57 6.91 21.27
C GLY A 91 7.21 7.51 20.97
N ASP A 92 6.53 8.04 22.00
CA ASP A 92 5.25 8.74 21.84
C ASP A 92 5.49 10.08 21.13
N PRO A 93 4.84 10.35 19.99
CA PRO A 93 4.99 11.60 19.26
C PRO A 93 4.22 12.77 19.91
N GLY A 94 3.47 12.55 20.99
CA GLY A 94 2.66 13.57 21.66
C GLY A 94 1.34 13.90 20.96
N TYR A 95 0.99 13.20 19.89
CA TYR A 95 -0.29 13.28 19.19
C TYR A 95 -0.56 11.97 18.44
N ASP A 96 -1.76 11.82 17.88
CA ASP A 96 -2.10 10.66 17.06
C ASP A 96 -1.99 11.01 15.57
N PRO A 97 -0.95 10.51 14.85
CA PRO A 97 -0.74 10.85 13.45
C PRO A 97 -1.87 10.40 12.52
N LEU A 98 -2.50 9.23 12.78
CA LEU A 98 -3.60 8.75 11.96
C LEU A 98 -4.87 9.57 12.16
N ALA A 99 -5.22 9.87 13.42
CA ALA A 99 -6.36 10.72 13.72
C ALA A 99 -6.20 12.10 13.07
N PHE A 100 -4.99 12.67 13.14
CA PHE A 100 -4.67 13.94 12.50
C PHE A 100 -4.81 13.86 10.98
N ALA A 101 -4.25 12.82 10.35
CA ALA A 101 -4.34 12.63 8.90
C ALA A 101 -5.79 12.50 8.40
N ILE A 102 -6.62 11.74 9.11
CA ILE A 102 -8.05 11.59 8.81
C ILE A 102 -8.76 12.95 8.87
N ALA A 103 -8.59 13.67 9.97
CA ALA A 103 -9.23 14.98 10.15
C ALA A 103 -8.83 15.97 9.04
N GLU A 104 -7.54 16.01 8.68
CA GLU A 104 -7.05 16.91 7.62
C GLU A 104 -7.49 16.48 6.21
N CYS A 105 -7.62 15.16 5.94
CA CYS A 105 -8.22 14.66 4.71
C CYS A 105 -9.69 15.05 4.60
N HIS A 106 -10.48 14.81 5.65
CA HIS A 106 -11.92 15.08 5.67
C HIS A 106 -12.22 16.58 5.54
N LYS A 107 -11.44 17.47 6.16
CA LYS A 107 -11.54 18.93 5.97
C LYS A 107 -11.44 19.35 4.49
N ARG A 108 -10.72 18.56 3.69
CA ARG A 108 -10.52 18.80 2.25
C ARG A 108 -11.49 18.01 1.36
N GLY A 109 -12.44 17.27 1.95
CA GLY A 109 -13.34 16.38 1.22
C GLY A 109 -12.59 15.25 0.50
N MET A 110 -11.52 14.73 1.12
CA MET A 110 -10.77 13.57 0.64
C MET A 110 -10.98 12.38 1.58
N GLU A 111 -11.08 11.18 1.01
CA GLU A 111 -11.07 9.95 1.78
C GLU A 111 -9.65 9.66 2.32
N CYS A 112 -9.58 9.14 3.54
CA CYS A 112 -8.34 8.66 4.16
C CYS A 112 -8.41 7.15 4.38
N HIS A 113 -7.59 6.40 3.63
CA HIS A 113 -7.48 4.96 3.77
C HIS A 113 -6.22 4.61 4.57
N ALA A 114 -6.37 3.79 5.60
CA ALA A 114 -5.24 3.28 6.37
C ALA A 114 -4.46 2.26 5.55
N TRP A 115 -3.25 2.64 5.09
CA TRP A 115 -2.36 1.77 4.33
C TRP A 115 -1.49 0.94 5.27
N MET A 116 -1.65 -0.38 5.21
CA MET A 116 -0.98 -1.35 6.09
C MET A 116 -0.09 -2.28 5.28
N VAL A 117 1.24 -2.22 5.49
CA VAL A 117 2.17 -3.27 5.03
C VAL A 117 1.96 -4.49 5.93
N THR A 118 1.64 -5.65 5.36
CA THR A 118 1.09 -6.78 6.13
C THR A 118 2.14 -7.82 6.52
N ILE A 119 2.70 -8.54 5.55
CA ILE A 119 3.53 -9.74 5.81
C ILE A 119 4.97 -9.42 6.23
N PRO A 120 5.70 -8.44 5.65
CA PRO A 120 7.06 -8.11 6.08
C PRO A 120 7.10 -7.49 7.48
N LEU A 121 8.08 -7.92 8.29
CA LEU A 121 8.37 -7.40 9.63
C LEU A 121 9.72 -6.68 9.72
N GLY A 122 10.44 -6.57 8.59
CA GLY A 122 11.71 -5.88 8.49
C GLY A 122 12.93 -6.76 8.65
N ASN A 123 14.10 -6.13 8.52
CA ASN A 123 15.38 -6.80 8.65
C ASN A 123 15.77 -7.04 10.12
N ARG A 124 16.85 -7.80 10.34
CA ARG A 124 17.33 -8.14 11.69
C ARG A 124 17.62 -6.91 12.56
N LYS A 125 18.18 -5.85 11.97
CA LYS A 125 18.49 -4.61 12.70
C LYS A 125 17.21 -3.92 13.18
N HIS A 126 16.20 -3.82 12.30
CA HIS A 126 14.89 -3.26 12.64
C HIS A 126 14.18 -4.05 13.75
N VAL A 127 14.10 -5.38 13.60
CA VAL A 127 13.49 -6.25 14.61
C VAL A 127 14.22 -6.19 15.94
N ALA A 128 15.56 -6.12 15.94
CA ALA A 128 16.36 -5.94 17.15
C ALA A 128 16.08 -4.60 17.84
N ALA A 129 15.92 -3.52 17.07
CA ALA A 129 15.58 -2.21 17.60
C ALA A 129 14.18 -2.15 18.25
N LEU A 130 13.22 -2.94 17.76
CA LEU A 130 11.90 -3.10 18.39
C LEU A 130 11.98 -3.84 19.74
N GLY A 131 13.03 -4.61 19.99
CA GLY A 131 13.30 -5.31 21.24
C GLY A 131 12.15 -6.24 21.67
N LYS A 132 11.71 -6.09 22.92
CA LYS A 132 10.60 -6.89 23.49
C LYS A 132 9.25 -6.58 22.81
N GLU A 133 9.09 -5.41 22.24
CA GLU A 133 7.86 -4.99 21.56
C GLU A 133 7.70 -5.62 20.16
N SER A 134 8.75 -6.22 19.63
CA SER A 134 8.70 -6.88 18.33
C SER A 134 7.66 -8.01 18.29
N VAL A 135 6.92 -8.08 17.19
CA VAL A 135 6.02 -9.21 16.88
C VAL A 135 6.75 -10.55 16.95
N THR A 136 8.03 -10.59 16.54
CA THR A 136 8.85 -11.81 16.58
C THR A 136 9.12 -12.32 18.00
N LYS A 137 8.97 -11.46 19.01
CA LYS A 137 9.05 -11.84 20.43
C LYS A 137 7.66 -12.14 21.00
N LYS A 138 6.69 -11.25 20.75
CA LYS A 138 5.32 -11.39 21.29
C LYS A 138 4.53 -12.54 20.65
N LYS A 139 4.75 -12.82 19.36
CA LYS A 139 3.99 -13.79 18.55
C LYS A 139 4.91 -14.70 17.72
N ARG A 140 5.89 -15.30 18.38
CA ARG A 140 6.96 -16.08 17.72
C ARG A 140 6.43 -17.15 16.76
N ALA A 141 5.33 -17.82 17.11
CA ALA A 141 4.75 -18.92 16.33
C ALA A 141 4.35 -18.51 14.89
N ILE A 142 3.92 -17.27 14.72
CA ILE A 142 3.48 -16.76 13.41
C ILE A 142 4.59 -16.05 12.62
N CYS A 143 5.83 -16.00 13.15
CA CYS A 143 6.93 -15.27 12.56
C CYS A 143 8.02 -16.21 12.06
N VAL A 144 8.53 -15.96 10.87
CA VAL A 144 9.61 -16.74 10.28
C VAL A 144 10.74 -15.84 9.77
N PRO A 145 12.00 -16.21 10.01
CA PRO A 145 13.14 -15.57 9.36
C PRO A 145 13.29 -16.16 7.95
N TYR A 146 13.47 -15.29 6.97
CA TYR A 146 13.79 -15.70 5.62
C TYR A 146 14.83 -14.75 4.98
N LYS A 147 15.94 -15.29 4.49
CA LYS A 147 17.09 -14.49 4.04
C LYS A 147 17.57 -13.56 5.18
N ARG A 148 17.54 -12.24 4.99
CA ARG A 148 17.97 -11.24 5.97
C ARG A 148 16.83 -10.51 6.67
N GLU A 149 15.59 -10.96 6.45
CA GLU A 149 14.37 -10.31 6.95
C GLU A 149 13.49 -11.28 7.74
N TYR A 150 12.55 -10.72 8.48
CA TYR A 150 11.49 -11.45 9.15
C TYR A 150 10.16 -11.21 8.47
N PHE A 151 9.29 -12.22 8.51
CA PHE A 151 7.97 -12.20 7.91
C PHE A 151 6.95 -12.85 8.83
N LEU A 152 5.71 -12.41 8.73
CA LEU A 152 4.59 -13.24 9.18
C LEU A 152 4.49 -14.47 8.26
N ASN A 153 4.14 -15.62 8.80
CA ASN A 153 3.86 -16.81 8.01
C ASN A 153 2.38 -16.85 7.62
N PRO A 154 2.00 -16.61 6.35
CA PRO A 154 0.60 -16.64 5.94
C PRO A 154 -0.05 -18.02 6.11
N GLY A 155 0.76 -19.08 6.15
CA GLY A 155 0.31 -20.45 6.34
C GLY A 155 -0.07 -20.80 7.77
N HIS A 156 0.32 -19.99 8.74
CA HIS A 156 -0.04 -20.23 10.15
C HIS A 156 -1.44 -19.66 10.44
N PRO A 157 -2.38 -20.45 11.01
CA PRO A 157 -3.77 -19.99 11.21
C PRO A 157 -3.91 -18.68 12.00
N GLN A 158 -3.10 -18.48 13.02
CA GLN A 158 -3.14 -17.26 13.85
C GLN A 158 -2.66 -16.00 13.12
N THR A 159 -2.05 -16.10 11.94
CA THR A 159 -1.61 -14.92 11.19
C THR A 159 -2.79 -14.05 10.76
N LYS A 160 -3.89 -14.65 10.29
CA LYS A 160 -5.10 -13.89 9.93
C LYS A 160 -5.75 -13.21 11.13
N GLU A 161 -5.73 -13.88 12.29
CA GLU A 161 -6.27 -13.34 13.54
C GLU A 161 -5.45 -12.14 14.03
N TYR A 162 -4.13 -12.27 13.96
CA TYR A 162 -3.22 -11.17 14.30
C TYR A 162 -3.41 -9.97 13.38
N LEU A 163 -3.46 -10.18 12.07
CA LEU A 163 -3.72 -9.09 11.12
C LEU A 163 -5.11 -8.46 11.34
N MET A 164 -6.11 -9.29 11.64
CA MET A 164 -7.44 -8.81 11.97
C MET A 164 -7.47 -7.99 13.26
N SER A 165 -6.66 -8.31 14.26
CA SER A 165 -6.60 -7.50 15.50
C SER A 165 -6.09 -6.08 15.23
N LEU A 166 -5.09 -5.92 14.37
CA LEU A 166 -4.59 -4.61 13.94
C LEU A 166 -5.65 -3.83 13.15
N VAL A 167 -6.33 -4.51 12.23
CA VAL A 167 -7.40 -3.90 11.43
C VAL A 167 -8.58 -3.49 12.31
N ARG A 168 -8.97 -4.34 13.25
CA ARG A 168 -10.02 -4.06 14.23
C ARG A 168 -9.70 -2.80 15.01
N GLU A 169 -8.49 -2.70 15.56
CA GLU A 169 -8.03 -1.53 16.31
C GLU A 169 -8.19 -0.23 15.50
N VAL A 170 -7.84 -0.26 14.22
CA VAL A 170 -7.98 0.90 13.34
C VAL A 170 -9.46 1.18 13.03
N VAL A 171 -10.22 0.18 12.61
CA VAL A 171 -11.62 0.37 12.19
C VAL A 171 -12.52 0.80 13.35
N GLU A 172 -12.32 0.24 14.54
CA GLU A 172 -13.15 0.59 15.72
C GLU A 172 -12.83 1.99 16.24
N ARG A 173 -11.55 2.39 16.24
CA ARG A 173 -11.11 3.61 16.93
C ARG A 173 -11.02 4.84 16.05
N TYR A 174 -10.97 4.66 14.73
CA TYR A 174 -10.77 5.75 13.78
C TYR A 174 -11.88 5.79 12.75
N ASP A 175 -12.16 7.00 12.25
CA ASP A 175 -13.12 7.24 11.16
C ASP A 175 -12.43 7.13 9.79
N VAL A 176 -11.82 5.96 9.53
CA VAL A 176 -11.20 5.67 8.23
C VAL A 176 -12.24 5.36 7.18
N ASP A 177 -12.05 5.85 5.97
CA ASP A 177 -12.90 5.55 4.81
C ASP A 177 -12.55 4.17 4.21
N GLY A 178 -11.33 3.68 4.46
CA GLY A 178 -10.90 2.39 3.95
C GLY A 178 -9.66 1.83 4.64
N ILE A 179 -9.46 0.53 4.41
CA ILE A 179 -8.22 -0.19 4.75
C ILE A 179 -7.57 -0.64 3.45
N HIS A 180 -6.28 -0.37 3.31
CA HIS A 180 -5.50 -0.76 2.14
C HIS A 180 -4.35 -1.69 2.55
N PHE A 181 -4.35 -2.92 2.01
CA PHE A 181 -3.30 -3.91 2.27
C PHE A 181 -2.23 -3.88 1.21
N ASP A 182 -0.99 -3.71 1.66
CA ASP A 182 0.19 -3.84 0.84
C ASP A 182 1.05 -5.01 1.33
N TYR A 183 1.87 -5.55 0.43
CA TYR A 183 2.72 -6.72 0.69
C TYR A 183 1.98 -7.92 1.28
N LEU A 184 0.68 -8.08 0.96
CA LEU A 184 -0.08 -9.27 1.33
C LEU A 184 0.25 -10.41 0.37
N ARG A 185 1.50 -10.86 0.46
CA ARG A 185 2.08 -11.88 -0.41
C ARG A 185 3.28 -12.55 0.26
N TYR A 186 3.60 -13.75 -0.20
CA TYR A 186 4.90 -14.35 0.11
C TYR A 186 6.04 -13.54 -0.50
N PRO A 187 7.27 -13.57 0.11
CA PRO A 187 8.43 -12.90 -0.46
C PRO A 187 8.71 -13.33 -1.90
N GLU A 188 9.29 -12.43 -2.68
CA GLU A 188 9.67 -12.75 -4.06
C GLU A 188 10.77 -13.84 -4.11
N ASN A 189 10.68 -14.73 -5.09
CA ASN A 189 11.61 -15.84 -5.27
C ASN A 189 11.84 -16.65 -3.99
N ALA A 190 10.74 -17.06 -3.32
CA ALA A 190 10.76 -17.77 -2.06
C ALA A 190 10.31 -19.24 -2.15
N PRO A 191 10.94 -20.10 -3.01
CA PRO A 191 10.59 -21.52 -3.07
C PRO A 191 10.86 -22.21 -1.75
N ARG A 192 11.88 -21.76 -1.00
CA ARG A 192 12.29 -22.28 0.31
C ARG A 192 11.84 -21.38 1.47
N PHE A 193 10.68 -20.74 1.35
CA PHE A 193 10.10 -20.03 2.49
C PHE A 193 9.83 -21.02 3.62
N PRO A 194 10.17 -20.71 4.88
CA PRO A 194 10.16 -21.70 5.98
C PRO A 194 8.75 -21.93 6.55
N ASP A 195 7.83 -22.39 5.69
CA ASP A 195 6.45 -22.75 6.02
C ASP A 195 6.17 -24.26 5.94
N SER A 196 7.21 -25.08 5.82
CA SER A 196 7.07 -26.54 5.61
C SER A 196 6.36 -27.27 6.76
N TYR A 197 6.54 -26.81 7.99
CA TYR A 197 5.83 -27.38 9.15
C TYR A 197 4.33 -27.14 9.03
N ASP A 198 3.92 -25.89 8.78
CA ASP A 198 2.51 -25.53 8.64
C ASP A 198 1.90 -26.14 7.39
N TYR A 199 2.67 -26.25 6.30
CA TYR A 199 2.24 -26.95 5.09
C TYR A 199 1.90 -28.42 5.38
N ARG A 200 2.77 -29.19 6.04
CA ARG A 200 2.48 -30.57 6.41
C ARG A 200 1.23 -30.69 7.28
N LYS A 201 1.05 -29.75 8.21
CA LYS A 201 -0.06 -29.78 9.17
C LYS A 201 -1.40 -29.34 8.59
N TYR A 202 -1.40 -28.35 7.68
CA TYR A 202 -2.63 -27.67 7.26
C TYR A 202 -2.94 -27.74 5.76
N SER A 203 -2.11 -28.39 4.95
CA SER A 203 -2.31 -28.44 3.48
C SER A 203 -3.53 -29.24 3.06
N LYS A 204 -3.91 -30.26 3.84
CA LYS A 204 -5.02 -31.18 3.49
C LYS A 204 -4.86 -31.78 2.07
N GLY A 205 -3.65 -32.19 1.71
CA GLY A 205 -3.34 -32.80 0.40
C GLY A 205 -3.21 -31.83 -0.78
N ARG A 206 -3.38 -30.52 -0.57
CA ARG A 206 -3.16 -29.52 -1.63
C ARG A 206 -1.68 -29.38 -1.98
N SER A 207 -1.38 -29.04 -3.23
CA SER A 207 -0.01 -28.67 -3.60
C SER A 207 0.44 -27.42 -2.83
N LEU A 208 1.76 -27.28 -2.61
CA LEU A 208 2.33 -26.15 -1.89
C LEU A 208 1.90 -24.79 -2.49
N ALA A 209 1.92 -24.70 -3.82
CA ALA A 209 1.53 -23.49 -4.53
C ALA A 209 0.04 -23.16 -4.32
N GLN A 210 -0.85 -24.15 -4.38
CA GLN A 210 -2.28 -23.95 -4.15
C GLN A 210 -2.54 -23.57 -2.68
N TRP A 211 -1.94 -24.28 -1.73
CA TRP A 211 -2.09 -23.99 -0.31
C TRP A 211 -1.63 -22.58 0.04
N ARG A 212 -0.49 -22.11 -0.49
CA ARG A 212 -0.03 -20.72 -0.28
C ARG A 212 -1.01 -19.69 -0.83
N ARG A 213 -1.59 -19.91 -2.02
CA ARG A 213 -2.63 -19.02 -2.58
C ARG A 213 -3.87 -18.98 -1.70
N ASP A 214 -4.30 -20.16 -1.24
CA ASP A 214 -5.51 -20.28 -0.41
C ASP A 214 -5.33 -19.55 0.92
N ASN A 215 -4.15 -19.63 1.55
CA ASN A 215 -3.85 -18.92 2.79
C ASN A 215 -4.00 -17.40 2.63
N LEU A 216 -3.42 -16.84 1.56
CA LEU A 216 -3.58 -15.40 1.28
C LEU A 216 -5.04 -15.05 1.02
N THR A 217 -5.75 -15.88 0.26
CA THR A 217 -7.18 -15.73 -0.01
C THR A 217 -8.00 -15.74 1.29
N GLU A 218 -7.69 -16.67 2.17
CA GLU A 218 -8.40 -16.80 3.46
C GLU A 218 -8.13 -15.59 4.37
N ILE A 219 -6.89 -15.11 4.46
CA ILE A 219 -6.55 -13.92 5.24
C ILE A 219 -7.43 -12.74 4.82
N VAL A 220 -7.46 -12.44 3.52
CA VAL A 220 -8.24 -11.28 3.06
C VAL A 220 -9.73 -11.51 3.25
N ARG A 221 -10.26 -12.71 2.93
CA ARG A 221 -11.67 -13.03 3.16
C ARG A 221 -12.06 -12.83 4.62
N TYR A 222 -11.23 -13.30 5.54
CA TYR A 222 -11.44 -13.19 6.98
C TYR A 222 -11.50 -11.71 7.40
N ILE A 223 -10.51 -10.93 6.98
CA ILE A 223 -10.45 -9.50 7.29
C ILE A 223 -11.59 -8.72 6.63
N TYR A 224 -11.88 -8.98 5.36
CA TYR A 224 -13.00 -8.33 4.66
C TYR A 224 -14.33 -8.54 5.39
N LYS A 225 -14.64 -9.79 5.75
CA LYS A 225 -15.85 -10.10 6.52
C LYS A 225 -15.87 -9.38 7.87
N GLY A 226 -14.74 -9.37 8.58
CA GLY A 226 -14.61 -8.66 9.85
C GLY A 226 -14.83 -7.17 9.73
N VAL A 227 -14.22 -6.50 8.75
CA VAL A 227 -14.42 -5.07 8.50
C VAL A 227 -15.88 -4.77 8.16
N LYS A 228 -16.48 -5.56 7.26
CA LYS A 228 -17.88 -5.34 6.83
C LYS A 228 -18.90 -5.61 7.94
N ALA A 229 -18.58 -6.48 8.89
CA ALA A 229 -19.42 -6.70 10.07
C ALA A 229 -19.34 -5.54 11.08
N MET A 230 -18.20 -4.86 11.18
CA MET A 230 -18.02 -3.70 12.08
C MET A 230 -18.55 -2.41 11.46
N LYS A 231 -18.04 -2.08 10.25
CA LYS A 231 -18.40 -0.85 9.51
C LYS A 231 -18.60 -1.19 8.02
N PRO A 232 -19.84 -1.46 7.56
CA PRO A 232 -20.11 -1.91 6.20
C PRO A 232 -19.63 -0.96 5.10
N TRP A 233 -19.57 0.34 5.41
CA TRP A 233 -19.14 1.39 4.46
C TRP A 233 -17.64 1.47 4.28
N VAL A 234 -16.82 1.00 5.25
CA VAL A 234 -15.36 1.05 5.15
C VAL A 234 -14.90 0.21 3.97
N LYS A 235 -14.18 0.83 3.05
CA LYS A 235 -13.64 0.19 1.85
C LYS A 235 -12.47 -0.73 2.23
N VAL A 236 -12.32 -1.84 1.53
CA VAL A 236 -11.18 -2.76 1.70
C VAL A 236 -10.52 -2.93 0.35
N SER A 237 -9.24 -2.60 0.26
CA SER A 237 -8.47 -2.66 -0.96
C SER A 237 -7.10 -3.33 -0.75
N THR A 238 -6.46 -3.77 -1.82
CA THR A 238 -5.13 -4.38 -1.78
C THR A 238 -4.35 -4.03 -3.04
N CYS A 239 -3.02 -4.04 -2.93
CA CYS A 239 -2.09 -3.79 -4.02
C CYS A 239 -1.43 -5.11 -4.47
N PRO A 240 -2.03 -5.87 -5.41
CA PRO A 240 -1.41 -7.06 -5.97
C PRO A 240 -0.31 -6.68 -6.96
N VAL A 241 0.74 -7.53 -7.08
CA VAL A 241 1.79 -7.31 -8.08
C VAL A 241 1.24 -7.53 -9.49
N GLY A 242 1.55 -6.61 -10.40
CA GLY A 242 1.03 -6.61 -11.78
C GLY A 242 1.55 -7.73 -12.70
N LYS A 243 2.50 -8.58 -12.27
CA LYS A 243 3.02 -9.71 -13.06
C LYS A 243 2.13 -10.93 -12.93
N TYR A 244 1.18 -11.08 -13.86
CA TYR A 244 0.20 -12.16 -13.88
C TYR A 244 0.78 -13.59 -13.94
N LYS A 245 1.97 -13.79 -14.52
CA LYS A 245 2.60 -15.12 -14.63
C LYS A 245 3.06 -15.72 -13.29
N ASP A 246 3.09 -14.95 -12.23
CA ASP A 246 3.60 -15.36 -10.92
C ASP A 246 2.47 -15.72 -9.94
N THR A 247 1.48 -16.47 -10.44
CA THR A 247 0.22 -16.78 -9.76
C THR A 247 0.36 -17.64 -8.49
N SER A 248 1.52 -18.29 -8.28
CA SER A 248 1.77 -19.11 -7.08
C SER A 248 1.92 -18.28 -5.79
N ARG A 249 2.00 -16.96 -5.91
CA ARG A 249 2.26 -16.04 -4.80
C ARG A 249 1.07 -15.16 -4.42
N TYR A 250 -0.01 -15.22 -5.18
CA TYR A 250 -1.14 -14.30 -5.06
C TYR A 250 -2.45 -15.01 -4.81
N PRO A 251 -3.42 -14.33 -4.19
CA PRO A 251 -4.77 -14.85 -4.05
C PRO A 251 -5.33 -15.30 -5.41
N SER A 252 -6.18 -16.32 -5.41
CA SER A 252 -6.77 -16.88 -6.63
C SER A 252 -7.65 -15.85 -7.36
N ARG A 253 -7.87 -16.03 -8.69
CA ARG A 253 -8.62 -15.13 -9.59
C ARG A 253 -10.00 -14.67 -9.09
N GLY A 254 -10.63 -15.38 -8.14
CA GLY A 254 -11.93 -15.00 -7.57
C GLY A 254 -11.91 -13.67 -6.80
N TRP A 255 -10.75 -13.17 -6.47
CA TRP A 255 -10.52 -11.92 -5.72
C TRP A 255 -10.84 -10.65 -6.47
N THR A 256 -10.65 -10.62 -7.79
CA THR A 256 -11.01 -9.49 -8.63
C THR A 256 -12.52 -9.20 -8.64
N ARG A 257 -13.35 -10.15 -8.22
CA ARG A 257 -14.79 -9.95 -8.05
C ARG A 257 -15.20 -9.39 -6.69
N PHE A 258 -14.44 -9.69 -5.62
CA PHE A 258 -14.78 -9.26 -4.24
C PHE A 258 -14.12 -7.94 -3.86
N ILE A 259 -12.90 -7.73 -4.33
CA ILE A 259 -12.21 -6.47 -4.25
C ILE A 259 -12.11 -5.96 -5.68
N ARG A 260 -13.19 -5.47 -6.23
CA ARG A 260 -13.04 -4.45 -7.25
C ARG A 260 -12.27 -3.36 -6.54
N CYS A 261 -10.96 -3.39 -6.74
CA CYS A 261 -10.16 -2.19 -6.53
C CYS A 261 -10.78 -1.17 -7.47
N SER A 262 -11.75 -0.42 -6.96
CA SER A 262 -12.34 0.72 -7.66
C SER A 262 -11.30 1.83 -7.77
N ILE A 263 -10.02 1.47 -7.56
CA ILE A 263 -8.87 2.31 -7.75
C ILE A 263 -8.30 1.98 -9.12
N SER A 264 -9.02 2.41 -10.16
CA SER A 264 -8.35 2.82 -11.41
C SER A 264 -7.64 4.13 -11.07
N ALA A 265 -6.63 4.05 -10.19
CA ALA A 265 -5.90 5.20 -9.74
C ALA A 265 -4.89 5.54 -10.83
N ALA A 266 -5.00 6.72 -11.40
CA ALA A 266 -3.85 7.39 -11.95
C ALA A 266 -2.90 7.70 -10.79
N ILE A 267 -1.91 6.83 -10.56
CA ILE A 267 -0.90 7.01 -9.53
C ILE A 267 0.11 8.01 -10.08
N ILE A 268 0.07 9.23 -9.60
CA ILE A 268 1.09 10.23 -9.88
C ILE A 268 1.95 10.34 -8.63
N SER A 269 3.19 9.87 -8.69
CA SER A 269 4.21 10.31 -7.74
C SER A 269 4.55 11.75 -8.07
N ILE A 270 4.14 12.68 -7.23
CA ILE A 270 4.54 14.09 -7.35
C ILE A 270 5.90 14.22 -6.66
N PRO A 271 6.99 14.49 -7.39
CA PRO A 271 8.27 14.80 -6.76
C PRO A 271 8.12 16.09 -5.96
N LEU A 272 8.36 16.03 -4.66
CA LEU A 272 8.52 17.23 -3.86
C LEU A 272 9.77 17.99 -4.39
N PRO A 273 9.70 19.32 -4.61
CA PRO A 273 10.90 20.09 -4.89
C PRO A 273 11.84 19.96 -3.70
N SER A 274 13.02 19.41 -3.92
CA SER A 274 14.07 19.33 -2.92
C SER A 274 14.49 20.76 -2.56
N THR A 275 14.11 21.22 -1.37
CA THR A 275 14.81 22.32 -0.73
C THR A 275 16.24 21.85 -0.46
N GLY A 276 17.16 22.44 -1.17
CA GLY A 276 18.58 22.20 -1.32
C GLY A 276 19.27 21.35 -0.25
N ARG A 277 20.11 20.47 -0.77
CA ARG A 277 21.09 19.56 -0.16
C ARG A 277 20.55 18.18 0.21
N ASN A 278 20.77 17.21 -0.74
CA ASN A 278 21.55 16.03 -0.36
C ASN A 278 21.85 15.18 -1.61
N LYS A 279 23.08 14.75 -1.73
CA LYS A 279 23.55 13.74 -2.69
C LYS A 279 22.78 12.44 -2.41
N VAL A 280 21.88 12.07 -3.32
CA VAL A 280 21.26 10.75 -3.32
C VAL A 280 22.24 9.81 -3.98
N THR A 281 22.90 9.01 -3.16
CA THR A 281 23.58 7.80 -3.62
C THR A 281 22.51 6.75 -3.91
N ASP A 282 22.44 6.33 -5.15
CA ASP A 282 21.73 5.19 -5.72
C ASP A 282 20.68 4.46 -4.84
N ALA A 283 19.49 5.01 -4.75
CA ALA A 283 18.29 4.25 -4.47
C ALA A 283 17.72 3.77 -5.81
N LYS A 284 17.84 2.47 -6.08
CA LYS A 284 17.20 1.84 -7.24
C LYS A 284 15.70 2.14 -7.19
N SER A 285 15.27 3.03 -8.07
CA SER A 285 13.89 3.44 -8.27
C SER A 285 13.01 2.23 -8.56
N PHE A 286 12.00 2.00 -7.73
CA PHE A 286 10.93 1.05 -8.05
C PHE A 286 10.02 1.67 -9.11
N PRO A 287 9.71 0.94 -10.19
CA PRO A 287 8.86 1.48 -11.24
C PRO A 287 7.42 1.62 -10.73
N VAL A 288 6.89 2.80 -10.89
CA VAL A 288 5.45 3.11 -10.73
C VAL A 288 4.72 2.57 -11.95
N TRP A 289 3.74 1.69 -11.76
CA TRP A 289 2.91 1.15 -12.82
C TRP A 289 1.55 1.82 -12.81
N ALA A 290 1.25 2.54 -13.88
CA ALA A 290 -0.10 2.97 -14.20
C ALA A 290 -0.84 1.82 -14.90
N SER A 291 -1.95 1.35 -14.34
CA SER A 291 -2.85 0.39 -14.98
C SER A 291 -4.06 1.16 -15.52
N THR A 292 -4.04 1.48 -16.79
CA THR A 292 -5.25 1.90 -17.52
C THR A 292 -5.93 0.63 -18.04
N SER A 293 -7.15 0.34 -17.59
CA SER A 293 -8.00 -0.69 -18.18
C SER A 293 -8.65 -0.15 -19.45
N SER A 294 -7.97 -0.28 -20.58
CA SER A 294 -8.57 -0.28 -21.90
C SER A 294 -8.09 -1.53 -22.64
N THR A 295 -9.01 -2.18 -23.32
CA THR A 295 -8.82 -3.36 -24.17
C THR A 295 -7.60 -3.22 -25.09
N PRO A 296 -6.77 -4.25 -25.32
CA PRO A 296 -5.51 -4.10 -26.02
C PRO A 296 -5.72 -3.91 -27.51
N ALA A 297 -5.47 -2.71 -28.00
CA ALA A 297 -5.09 -2.51 -29.40
C ALA A 297 -3.60 -2.86 -29.55
N LYS A 298 -3.28 -3.78 -30.47
CA LYS A 298 -1.91 -4.15 -30.81
C LYS A 298 -1.13 -2.93 -31.32
N GLY A 299 -0.19 -2.43 -30.53
CA GLY A 299 0.75 -1.40 -30.92
C GLY A 299 2.02 -1.51 -30.09
N THR A 300 3.11 -1.95 -30.71
CA THR A 300 4.44 -2.07 -30.10
C THR A 300 5.07 -0.69 -29.98
N GLY A 301 4.99 -0.06 -28.81
CA GLY A 301 5.76 1.13 -28.46
C GLY A 301 7.15 0.74 -27.97
N ARG A 302 8.19 1.16 -28.66
CA ARG A 302 9.61 0.94 -28.31
C ARG A 302 10.07 2.07 -27.37
N TRP A 303 10.61 1.70 -26.21
CA TRP A 303 11.21 2.64 -25.27
C TRP A 303 12.68 2.88 -25.63
N THR A 304 13.08 4.10 -25.83
CA THR A 304 14.49 4.47 -25.99
C THR A 304 14.94 5.31 -24.79
N ARG A 305 16.10 4.96 -24.27
CA ARG A 305 16.75 5.67 -23.15
C ARG A 305 17.70 6.71 -23.72
N LEU A 306 17.47 7.98 -23.46
CA LEU A 306 18.43 9.06 -23.73
C LEU A 306 18.62 9.89 -22.44
N ASN A 307 19.86 9.95 -22.00
CA ASN A 307 20.37 10.88 -20.98
C ASN A 307 19.61 11.03 -19.66
N GLY A 308 19.27 9.91 -19.00
CA GLY A 308 18.86 9.94 -17.58
C GLY A 308 17.54 10.63 -17.25
N ARG A 309 16.76 11.07 -18.24
CA ARG A 309 15.41 11.61 -18.05
C ARG A 309 14.40 10.84 -18.90
N CYS A 310 13.33 10.38 -18.27
CA CYS A 310 12.16 9.88 -19.01
C CYS A 310 11.25 11.04 -19.36
N THR A 311 11.16 11.35 -20.65
CA THR A 311 10.15 12.28 -21.17
C THR A 311 9.07 11.46 -21.87
N LEU A 312 7.82 11.72 -21.53
CA LEU A 312 6.65 11.23 -22.25
C LEU A 312 6.46 12.13 -23.48
N SER A 313 6.69 11.60 -24.68
CA SER A 313 6.21 12.21 -25.90
C SER A 313 4.74 11.89 -26.08
N ALA A 314 3.93 12.91 -26.36
CA ALA A 314 2.51 12.80 -26.65
C ALA A 314 2.25 11.85 -27.83
N PRO A 315 1.12 11.10 -27.83
CA PRO A 315 0.81 10.21 -28.94
C PRO A 315 0.53 11.03 -30.19
N THR A 316 1.29 10.77 -31.23
CA THR A 316 1.04 11.28 -32.58
C THR A 316 -0.27 10.70 -33.09
N VAL A 317 -1.22 11.57 -33.39
CA VAL A 317 -2.50 11.20 -34.02
C VAL A 317 -2.20 10.65 -35.41
N TRP A 318 -2.40 9.38 -35.62
CA TRP A 318 -2.39 8.76 -36.94
C TRP A 318 -3.70 9.08 -37.65
N ARG A 319 -3.64 9.93 -38.71
CA ARG A 319 -4.70 10.05 -39.69
C ARG A 319 -4.55 8.90 -40.70
N GLY A 320 -5.43 7.91 -40.59
CA GLY A 320 -5.59 6.88 -41.61
C GLY A 320 -6.14 7.48 -42.90
N ARG A 321 -5.41 7.32 -44.03
CA ARG A 321 -5.97 7.53 -45.35
C ARG A 321 -6.79 6.32 -45.74
N HIS A 322 -8.05 6.50 -46.03
CA HIS A 322 -8.87 5.54 -46.76
C HIS A 322 -8.43 5.55 -48.24
N THR A 323 -8.02 4.39 -48.74
CA THR A 323 -8.03 4.11 -50.17
C THR A 323 -9.13 3.08 -50.40
N THR A 324 -10.11 3.52 -51.18
CA THR A 324 -11.15 2.74 -51.82
C THR A 324 -10.56 1.87 -52.93
N VAL A 325 -10.86 0.57 -52.93
CA VAL A 325 -11.31 -0.17 -54.11
C VAL A 325 -12.24 -1.29 -53.62
#